data_dbdcfc646404b157a748754de591e8e1
#
_entry.id   dbdcfc646404b157a748754de591e8e1
#
_cell.length_a   1.000
_cell.length_b   1.000
_cell.length_c   1.000
_cell.angle_alpha   90.00
_cell.angle_beta   90.00
_cell.angle_gamma   90.00
#
_symmetry.space_group_name_H-M   'P 1'
#
loop_
_entity.id
_entity.type
_entity.pdbx_description
1 polymer ?
#
loop_
_entity_poly.entity_id
_entity_poly.type
_entity_poly.pdbx_seq_one_letter_code
_entity_poly.pdbx_strand_id
1 'polypeptide(L)'
;MIGIMNEYDFQSCLMKLRPDNFSYPAIGALWKHFEEYEEDTGEVLEFDPISICCDYTEYQDIKEVQENYPDITSMKDLERETKVISFDGGFVIQNY
;
A
#
# COMPACT_ATOMS: atom_id res chain seq x y z
N MET A 1 10.96 7.73 7.86
CA MET A 1 11.35 6.37 7.40
C MET A 1 12.85 6.34 7.15
N ILE A 2 13.53 5.36 7.70
CA ILE A 2 14.98 5.22 7.57
C ILE A 2 15.33 4.74 6.15
N GLY A 3 16.32 5.39 5.51
CA GLY A 3 16.78 5.01 4.17
C GLY A 3 16.24 5.86 3.04
N ILE A 4 15.28 6.73 3.31
CA ILE A 4 14.77 7.71 2.35
C ILE A 4 14.52 9.03 3.05
N MET A 5 14.56 10.13 2.28
CA MET A 5 14.47 11.47 2.84
C MET A 5 13.06 12.06 2.78
N ASN A 6 12.27 11.72 1.75
CA ASN A 6 10.96 12.33 1.51
C ASN A 6 10.10 11.45 0.61
N GLU A 7 8.87 11.90 0.37
CA GLU A 7 7.91 11.19 -0.48
C GLU A 7 8.42 11.00 -1.91
N TYR A 8 9.14 11.97 -2.45
CA TYR A 8 9.71 11.86 -3.79
C TYR A 8 10.71 10.71 -3.89
N ASP A 9 11.58 10.56 -2.89
CA ASP A 9 12.55 9.45 -2.84
C ASP A 9 11.83 8.11 -2.75
N PHE A 10 10.79 8.02 -1.92
CA PHE A 10 9.96 6.84 -1.76
C PHE A 10 9.33 6.44 -3.10
N GLN A 11 8.70 7.39 -3.77
CA GLN A 11 8.08 7.19 -5.07
C GLN A 11 9.10 6.75 -6.13
N SER A 12 10.22 7.44 -6.21
CA SER A 12 11.27 7.14 -7.19
C SER A 12 11.83 5.73 -7.02
N CYS A 13 12.08 5.30 -5.79
CA CYS A 13 12.61 3.97 -5.52
C CYS A 13 11.62 2.88 -5.91
N LEU A 14 10.35 3.03 -5.57
CA LEU A 14 9.32 2.05 -5.93
C LEU A 14 9.09 1.99 -7.43
N MET A 15 9.07 3.14 -8.11
CA MET A 15 8.86 3.19 -9.56
C MET A 15 10.03 2.61 -10.33
N LYS A 16 11.26 2.79 -9.85
CA LYS A 16 12.44 2.19 -10.48
C LYS A 16 12.48 0.68 -10.31
N LEU A 17 12.09 0.20 -9.13
CA LEU A 17 12.14 -1.21 -8.82
C LEU A 17 11.05 -1.99 -9.54
N ARG A 18 9.83 -1.48 -9.50
CA ARG A 18 8.64 -2.13 -10.05
C ARG A 18 7.70 -1.09 -10.65
N PRO A 19 7.95 -0.60 -11.88
CA PRO A 19 7.17 0.51 -12.45
C PRO A 19 5.68 0.21 -12.64
N ASP A 20 5.32 -1.06 -12.81
CA ASP A 20 3.93 -1.45 -13.06
C ASP A 20 3.20 -1.95 -11.81
N ASN A 21 3.85 -1.92 -10.64
CA ASN A 21 3.27 -2.49 -9.42
C ASN A 21 2.26 -1.57 -8.75
N PHE A 22 2.55 -0.27 -8.72
CA PHE A 22 1.67 0.74 -8.09
C PHE A 22 1.53 1.96 -8.98
N SER A 23 0.33 2.57 -8.96
CA SER A 23 0.11 3.88 -9.55
C SER A 23 0.69 4.98 -8.63
N TYR A 24 0.87 6.18 -9.15
CA TYR A 24 1.32 7.31 -8.33
C TYR A 24 0.39 7.60 -7.15
N PRO A 25 -0.95 7.64 -7.34
CA PRO A 25 -1.85 7.82 -6.20
C PRO A 25 -1.73 6.74 -5.12
N ALA A 26 -1.51 5.48 -5.53
CA ALA A 26 -1.31 4.39 -4.60
C ALA A 26 -0.03 4.56 -3.78
N ILE A 27 1.05 4.97 -4.42
CA ILE A 27 2.34 5.22 -3.74
C ILE A 27 2.18 6.36 -2.73
N GLY A 28 1.48 7.43 -3.09
CA GLY A 28 1.19 8.53 -2.17
C GLY A 28 0.38 8.09 -0.96
N ALA A 29 -0.60 7.22 -1.18
CA ALA A 29 -1.41 6.66 -0.09
C ALA A 29 -0.57 5.78 0.83
N LEU A 30 0.33 4.95 0.28
CA LEU A 30 1.26 4.13 1.07
C LEU A 30 2.19 4.99 1.91
N TRP A 31 2.76 6.04 1.32
CA TRP A 31 3.63 6.97 2.04
C TRP A 31 2.91 7.59 3.23
N LYS A 32 1.72 8.11 3.01
CA LYS A 32 0.91 8.72 4.06
C LYS A 32 0.58 7.72 5.16
N HIS A 33 0.23 6.50 4.79
CA HIS A 33 -0.08 5.44 5.74
C HIS A 33 1.12 5.14 6.64
N PHE A 34 2.32 5.03 6.07
CA PHE A 34 3.51 4.75 6.85
C PHE A 34 3.91 5.93 7.74
N GLU A 35 3.71 7.18 7.28
CA GLU A 35 3.94 8.36 8.11
C GLU A 35 3.00 8.39 9.31
N GLU A 36 1.71 8.12 9.10
CA GLU A 36 0.73 8.05 10.18
C GLU A 36 1.06 6.95 11.19
N TYR A 37 1.50 5.81 10.70
CA TYR A 37 1.92 4.72 11.56
C TYR A 37 3.09 5.14 12.46
N GLU A 38 4.08 5.80 11.90
CA GLU A 38 5.24 6.28 12.67
C GLU A 38 4.83 7.31 13.72
N GLU A 39 3.91 8.21 13.39
CA GLU A 39 3.39 9.21 14.34
C GLU A 39 2.61 8.55 15.48
N ASP A 40 1.75 7.59 15.14
CA ASP A 40 0.86 6.95 16.12
C ASP A 40 1.62 6.04 17.08
N THR A 41 2.63 5.35 16.60
CA THR A 41 3.37 4.37 17.42
C THR A 41 4.65 4.92 18.01
N GLY A 42 5.17 6.02 17.47
CA GLY A 42 6.49 6.56 17.85
C GLY A 42 7.65 5.74 17.32
N GLU A 43 7.37 4.71 16.51
CA GLU A 43 8.41 3.89 15.89
C GLU A 43 8.83 4.48 14.55
N VAL A 44 10.09 4.28 14.18
CA VAL A 44 10.61 4.69 12.87
C VAL A 44 10.77 3.45 12.01
N LEU A 45 10.09 3.44 10.87
CA LEU A 45 10.13 2.30 9.95
C LEU A 45 11.39 2.31 9.10
N GLU A 46 11.93 1.14 8.82
CA GLU A 46 13.01 0.96 7.87
C GLU A 46 12.44 0.79 6.47
N PHE A 47 12.95 1.55 5.52
CA PHE A 47 12.48 1.46 4.13
C PHE A 47 12.99 0.18 3.47
N ASP A 48 12.05 -0.68 3.08
CA ASP A 48 12.33 -1.90 2.35
C ASP A 48 11.40 -1.97 1.13
N PRO A 49 11.86 -1.48 -0.04
CA PRO A 49 11.00 -1.42 -1.22
C PRO A 49 10.59 -2.79 -1.74
N ILE A 50 11.43 -3.81 -1.56
CA ILE A 50 11.09 -5.17 -1.99
C ILE A 50 9.93 -5.72 -1.16
N SER A 51 10.00 -5.57 0.16
CA SER A 51 8.91 -5.98 1.05
C SER A 51 7.61 -5.24 0.73
N ILE A 52 7.68 -3.94 0.49
CA ILE A 52 6.48 -3.15 0.14
C ILE A 52 5.85 -3.69 -1.14
N CYS A 53 6.65 -3.96 -2.17
CA CYS A 53 6.13 -4.50 -3.42
C CYS A 53 5.53 -5.90 -3.27
N CYS A 54 6.08 -6.71 -2.37
CA CYS A 54 5.59 -8.07 -2.11
C CYS A 54 4.39 -8.11 -1.17
N ASP A 55 4.34 -7.22 -0.19
CA ASP A 55 3.36 -7.27 0.89
C ASP A 55 2.08 -6.48 0.61
N TYR A 56 2.09 -5.60 -0.38
CA TYR A 56 0.95 -4.73 -0.71
C TYR A 56 0.56 -4.89 -2.16
N THR A 57 -0.76 -4.79 -2.43
CA THR A 57 -1.31 -4.88 -3.79
C THR A 57 -2.35 -3.80 -3.99
N GLU A 58 -2.29 -3.14 -5.14
CA GLU A 58 -3.28 -2.13 -5.54
C GLU A 58 -4.42 -2.78 -6.30
N TYR A 59 -5.65 -2.36 -5.99
CA TYR A 59 -6.86 -2.75 -6.70
C TYR A 59 -7.70 -1.53 -7.00
N GLN A 60 -8.47 -1.59 -8.08
CA GLN A 60 -9.40 -0.51 -8.44
C GLN A 60 -10.77 -0.70 -7.81
N ASP A 61 -11.21 -1.95 -7.67
CA ASP A 61 -12.51 -2.28 -7.11
C ASP A 61 -12.52 -3.66 -6.46
N ILE A 62 -13.65 -4.00 -5.86
CA ILE A 62 -13.79 -5.27 -5.15
C ILE A 62 -13.79 -6.48 -6.10
N LYS A 63 -14.16 -6.29 -7.35
CA LYS A 63 -14.15 -7.37 -8.34
C LYS A 63 -12.73 -7.86 -8.61
N GLU A 64 -11.77 -6.96 -8.66
CA GLU A 64 -10.37 -7.33 -8.82
C GLU A 64 -9.88 -8.12 -7.62
N VAL A 65 -10.29 -7.71 -6.40
CA VAL A 65 -9.94 -8.44 -5.18
C VAL A 65 -10.48 -9.87 -5.23
N GLN A 66 -11.70 -10.05 -5.71
CA GLN A 66 -12.36 -11.36 -5.77
C GLN A 66 -11.64 -12.35 -6.66
N GLU A 67 -10.87 -11.89 -7.63
CA GLU A 67 -10.05 -12.76 -8.47
C GLU A 67 -9.00 -13.51 -7.66
N ASN A 68 -8.44 -12.86 -6.61
CA ASN A 68 -7.43 -13.45 -5.73
C ASN A 68 -8.00 -13.95 -4.41
N TYR A 69 -9.10 -13.37 -3.96
CA TYR A 69 -9.75 -13.68 -2.69
C TYR A 69 -11.26 -13.87 -2.92
N PRO A 70 -11.67 -15.05 -3.42
CA PRO A 70 -13.08 -15.28 -3.81
C PRO A 70 -14.08 -15.15 -2.66
N ASP A 71 -13.64 -15.32 -1.42
CA ASP A 71 -14.49 -15.22 -0.24
C ASP A 71 -14.85 -13.78 0.13
N ILE A 72 -14.15 -12.80 -0.41
CA ILE A 72 -14.41 -11.40 -0.15
C ILE A 72 -15.54 -10.93 -1.06
N THR A 73 -16.63 -10.45 -0.47
CA THR A 73 -17.81 -10.00 -1.21
C THR A 73 -18.04 -8.49 -1.12
N SER A 74 -17.39 -7.82 -0.16
CA SER A 74 -17.56 -6.38 0.04
C SER A 74 -16.30 -5.76 0.65
N MET A 75 -16.25 -4.42 0.65
CA MET A 75 -15.17 -3.69 1.30
C MET A 75 -15.13 -3.95 2.81
N LYS A 76 -16.28 -4.13 3.43
CA LYS A 76 -16.37 -4.47 4.86
C LYS A 76 -15.70 -5.80 5.15
N ASP A 77 -15.93 -6.80 4.30
CA ASP A 77 -15.26 -8.09 4.45
C ASP A 77 -13.75 -7.95 4.37
N LEU A 78 -13.28 -7.18 3.39
CA LEU A 78 -11.87 -6.96 3.18
C LEU A 78 -11.22 -6.23 4.36
N GLU A 79 -11.88 -5.20 4.88
CA GLU A 79 -11.38 -4.41 6.01
C GLU A 79 -11.27 -5.24 7.30
N ARG A 80 -12.08 -6.29 7.45
CA ARG A 80 -11.98 -7.21 8.58
C ARG A 80 -10.80 -8.16 8.45
N GLU A 81 -10.39 -8.48 7.22
CA GLU A 81 -9.32 -9.44 6.98
C GLU A 81 -7.93 -8.80 6.93
N THR A 82 -7.83 -7.58 6.43
CA THR A 82 -6.55 -6.92 6.26
C THR A 82 -6.69 -5.40 6.30
N LYS A 83 -5.54 -4.72 6.34
CA LYS A 83 -5.49 -3.26 6.27
C LYS A 83 -5.78 -2.80 4.85
N VAL A 84 -6.73 -1.88 4.72
CA VAL A 84 -7.10 -1.26 3.44
C VAL A 84 -6.73 0.21 3.48
N ILE A 85 -5.98 0.66 2.47
CA ILE A 85 -5.53 2.04 2.32
C ILE A 85 -6.20 2.62 1.09
N SER A 86 -7.24 3.43 1.30
CA SER A 86 -8.04 3.99 0.20
C SER A 86 -7.41 5.26 -0.34
N PHE A 87 -7.55 5.47 -1.64
CA PHE A 87 -7.19 6.71 -2.31
C PHE A 87 -8.19 6.99 -3.42
N ASP A 88 -8.07 8.15 -4.06
CA ASP A 88 -8.99 8.53 -5.12
C ASP A 88 -8.71 7.67 -6.36
N GLY A 89 -9.65 6.80 -6.68
CA GLY A 89 -9.55 5.89 -7.82
C GLY A 89 -9.30 4.43 -7.50
N GLY A 90 -9.09 4.09 -6.21
CA GLY A 90 -8.84 2.70 -5.82
C GLY A 90 -8.40 2.53 -4.38
N PHE A 91 -7.69 1.45 -4.12
CA PHE A 91 -7.17 1.17 -2.78
C PHE A 91 -6.00 0.20 -2.87
N VAL A 92 -5.22 0.16 -1.79
CA VAL A 92 -4.10 -0.78 -1.60
C VAL A 92 -4.41 -1.63 -0.38
N ILE A 93 -4.14 -2.92 -0.45
CA ILE A 93 -4.29 -3.80 0.70
C ILE A 93 -2.95 -4.43 1.07
N GLN A 94 -2.82 -4.78 2.34
CA GLN A 94 -1.74 -5.65 2.79
C GLN A 94 -2.15 -7.08 2.45
N ASN A 95 -1.30 -7.81 1.72
CA ASN A 95 -1.59 -9.18 1.31
C ASN A 95 -1.68 -10.11 2.53
N TYR A 96 -2.59 -11.07 2.45
CA TYR A 96 -2.82 -11.99 3.57
C TYR A 96 -3.13 -13.39 3.09
#